data_993783d0fcbc90939f98671ca6438482
#
_entry.id   993783d0fcbc90939f98671ca6438482
#
_cell.length_a   1.000
_cell.length_b   1.000
_cell.length_c   1.000
_cell.angle_alpha   90.00
_cell.angle_beta   90.00
_cell.angle_gamma   90.00
#
_symmetry.space_group_name_H-M   'P 1'
#
loop_
_entity.id
_entity.type
_entity.pdbx_description
1 polymer ?
#
loop_
_entity_poly.entity_id
_entity_poly.type
_entity_poly.pdbx_seq_one_letter_code
_entity_poly.pdbx_strand_id
1 'polypeptide(L)'
;AGWGEAWRPWGARRSQVVSGRGGARTFVTATEGNHGRGVAWAARLLGHKSVFYMPKGSSMERLENIRAQGAYAEITDQNYDGAVRLADQMAKQNGWILVQDTAWPGYEEIPAWIMQGYTTIAQEIFGQLKENNLQMPTHLFLQAGVGSFAGAMLGSFAARLGKDCPVTCIVEPDKADCLYRSARSGTITPVTGDMDSMMAGLCC
;
A
#
# COMPACT_ATOMS: atom_id res chain seq x y z
N ALA A 1 -26.31 1.48 8.94
CA ALA A 1 -25.72 1.19 10.23
C ALA A 1 -24.34 1.82 10.27
N GLY A 2 -24.14 2.74 11.21
CA GLY A 2 -23.11 3.75 11.20
C GLY A 2 -21.68 3.27 11.34
N TRP A 3 -20.83 3.84 10.55
CA TRP A 3 -19.36 3.76 10.63
C TRP A 3 -18.79 4.72 11.71
N GLY A 4 -19.66 5.37 12.52
CA GLY A 4 -19.31 6.47 13.43
C GLY A 4 -18.55 6.10 14.71
N GLU A 5 -18.56 4.84 15.14
CA GLU A 5 -17.98 4.46 16.46
C GLU A 5 -16.67 3.63 16.39
N ALA A 6 -16.21 3.25 15.20
CA ALA A 6 -15.06 2.38 15.05
C ALA A 6 -13.70 3.11 14.96
N TRP A 7 -13.69 4.44 14.84
CA TRP A 7 -12.45 5.18 14.65
C TRP A 7 -11.94 5.77 15.98
N ARG A 8 -10.98 5.09 16.60
CA ARG A 8 -10.17 5.65 17.69
C ARG A 8 -8.77 5.96 17.15
N PRO A 9 -8.17 7.11 17.53
CA PRO A 9 -6.81 7.45 17.14
C PRO A 9 -5.83 6.29 17.43
N TRP A 10 -4.85 6.09 16.56
CA TRP A 10 -3.85 5.02 16.65
C TRP A 10 -3.23 4.85 18.06
N GLY A 11 -3.03 5.95 18.79
CA GLY A 11 -2.50 5.94 20.15
C GLY A 11 -3.36 5.16 21.17
N ALA A 12 -4.69 5.15 21.00
CA ALA A 12 -5.59 4.46 21.93
C ALA A 12 -5.70 2.95 21.66
N ARG A 13 -5.37 2.48 20.44
CA ARG A 13 -5.35 1.05 20.10
C ARG A 13 -4.00 0.37 20.41
N ARG A 14 -2.93 1.15 20.56
CA ARG A 14 -1.59 0.63 20.81
C ARG A 14 -1.52 -0.31 22.03
N SER A 15 -2.22 0.01 23.10
CA SER A 15 -2.24 -0.81 24.31
C SER A 15 -3.00 -2.14 24.16
N GLN A 16 -3.99 -2.21 23.25
CA GLN A 16 -4.78 -3.43 23.03
C GLN A 16 -4.11 -4.38 22.03
N VAL A 17 -3.42 -3.85 21.02
CA VAL A 17 -2.72 -4.67 20.00
C VAL A 17 -1.40 -5.22 20.53
N VAL A 18 -0.68 -4.46 21.35
CA VAL A 18 0.59 -4.89 21.96
C VAL A 18 0.41 -5.95 23.05
N SER A 19 -0.79 -6.04 23.66
CA SER A 19 -1.12 -7.08 24.63
C SER A 19 -1.58 -8.40 23.99
N GLY A 20 -1.55 -8.52 22.67
CA GLY A 20 -1.94 -9.72 21.92
C GLY A 20 -1.07 -10.92 22.30
N ARG A 21 -1.72 -12.02 22.68
CA ARG A 21 -1.17 -13.30 23.18
C ARG A 21 -0.43 -14.13 22.09
N GLY A 22 0.38 -13.52 21.26
CA GLY A 22 1.18 -14.22 20.25
C GLY A 22 2.61 -13.68 20.26
N GLY A 23 3.62 -14.57 20.34
CA GLY A 23 5.04 -14.19 20.31
C GLY A 23 5.40 -13.32 19.10
N ALA A 24 6.62 -12.81 19.05
CA ALA A 24 7.11 -11.99 17.96
C ALA A 24 6.93 -12.70 16.62
N ARG A 25 6.21 -12.08 15.69
CA ARG A 25 5.99 -12.56 14.31
C ARG A 25 7.02 -11.94 13.39
N THR A 26 7.23 -12.55 12.23
CA THR A 26 8.03 -11.99 11.14
C THR A 26 7.12 -11.67 9.98
N PHE A 27 7.15 -10.43 9.52
CA PHE A 27 6.49 -9.98 8.30
C PHE A 27 7.49 -9.91 7.16
N VAL A 28 7.07 -10.26 5.95
CA VAL A 28 7.91 -10.21 4.76
C VAL A 28 7.17 -9.58 3.60
N THR A 29 7.88 -8.80 2.77
CA THR A 29 7.33 -8.26 1.53
C THR A 29 8.43 -7.92 0.52
N ALA A 30 8.05 -7.80 -0.74
CA ALA A 30 8.84 -7.09 -1.74
C ALA A 30 8.44 -5.61 -1.75
N THR A 31 9.39 -4.72 -2.01
CA THR A 31 9.11 -3.29 -2.00
C THR A 31 10.17 -2.50 -2.76
N GLU A 32 9.77 -1.38 -3.34
CA GLU A 32 10.68 -0.36 -3.85
C GLU A 32 10.93 0.79 -2.84
N GLY A 33 10.26 0.80 -1.68
CA GLY A 33 10.53 1.78 -0.64
C GLY A 33 9.38 2.10 0.30
N ASN A 34 8.35 2.83 -0.15
CA ASN A 34 7.32 3.40 0.74
C ASN A 34 6.50 2.36 1.49
N HIS A 35 6.00 1.33 0.77
CA HIS A 35 5.26 0.23 1.38
C HIS A 35 6.11 -0.49 2.43
N GLY A 36 7.34 -0.88 2.06
CA GLY A 36 8.27 -1.55 2.97
C GLY A 36 8.61 -0.72 4.20
N ARG A 37 8.85 0.59 4.04
CA ARG A 37 9.10 1.49 5.16
C ARG A 37 7.92 1.54 6.13
N GLY A 38 6.68 1.58 5.62
CA GLY A 38 5.46 1.55 6.42
C GLY A 38 5.32 0.23 7.21
N VAL A 39 5.54 -0.91 6.54
CA VAL A 39 5.50 -2.24 7.17
C VAL A 39 6.61 -2.37 8.22
N ALA A 40 7.84 -1.92 7.93
CA ALA A 40 8.96 -1.96 8.88
C ALA A 40 8.69 -1.13 10.13
N TRP A 41 8.19 0.09 9.95
CA TRP A 41 7.81 0.97 11.05
C TRP A 41 6.72 0.35 11.92
N ALA A 42 5.66 -0.18 11.31
CA ALA A 42 4.56 -0.81 12.03
C ALA A 42 5.02 -2.08 12.78
N ALA A 43 5.81 -2.94 12.13
CA ALA A 43 6.37 -4.13 12.76
C ALA A 43 7.22 -3.78 13.99
N ARG A 44 8.13 -2.80 13.86
CA ARG A 44 8.93 -2.30 14.98
C ARG A 44 8.06 -1.77 16.12
N LEU A 45 7.06 -0.95 15.80
CA LEU A 45 6.17 -0.35 16.80
C LEU A 45 5.41 -1.41 17.62
N LEU A 46 5.09 -2.53 16.97
CA LEU A 46 4.34 -3.65 17.55
C LEU A 46 5.24 -4.75 18.12
N GLY A 47 6.56 -4.58 18.11
CA GLY A 47 7.52 -5.57 18.63
C GLY A 47 7.70 -6.80 17.76
N HIS A 48 7.48 -6.67 16.46
CA HIS A 48 7.63 -7.74 15.48
C HIS A 48 8.89 -7.56 14.62
N LYS A 49 9.29 -8.63 13.92
CA LYS A 49 10.39 -8.62 12.95
C LYS A 49 9.85 -8.35 11.55
N SER A 50 10.70 -7.83 10.66
CA SER A 50 10.35 -7.63 9.26
C SER A 50 11.54 -7.86 8.33
N VAL A 51 11.25 -8.42 7.15
CA VAL A 51 12.19 -8.82 6.11
C VAL A 51 11.73 -8.25 4.78
N PHE A 52 12.65 -7.65 4.01
CA PHE A 52 12.32 -6.98 2.76
C PHE A 52 13.25 -7.40 1.64
N TYR A 53 12.66 -7.75 0.50
CA TYR A 53 13.35 -8.01 -0.75
C TYR A 53 13.07 -6.86 -1.71
N MET A 54 14.11 -6.12 -2.06
CA MET A 54 14.00 -5.00 -2.99
C MET A 54 14.44 -5.43 -4.38
N PRO A 55 13.78 -4.97 -5.45
CA PRO A 55 14.18 -5.32 -6.79
C PRO A 55 15.53 -4.69 -7.15
N LYS A 56 16.20 -5.28 -8.14
CA LYS A 56 17.43 -4.73 -8.73
C LYS A 56 17.20 -3.29 -9.19
N GLY A 57 18.15 -2.42 -8.90
CA GLY A 57 18.07 -1.00 -9.24
C GLY A 57 17.42 -0.12 -8.17
N SER A 58 16.90 -0.69 -7.10
CA SER A 58 16.42 0.09 -5.95
C SER A 58 17.53 0.97 -5.37
N SER A 59 17.19 2.17 -4.91
CA SER A 59 18.20 3.08 -4.36
C SER A 59 18.71 2.65 -2.99
N MET A 60 20.00 2.86 -2.75
CA MET A 60 20.60 2.61 -1.43
C MET A 60 19.95 3.44 -0.32
N GLU A 61 19.54 4.66 -0.63
CA GLU A 61 18.85 5.53 0.33
C GLU A 61 17.53 4.88 0.82
N ARG A 62 16.74 4.31 -0.09
CA ARG A 62 15.50 3.61 0.27
C ARG A 62 15.76 2.36 1.09
N LEU A 63 16.80 1.59 0.75
CA LEU A 63 17.26 0.43 1.51
C LEU A 63 17.60 0.83 2.95
N GLU A 64 18.42 1.86 3.12
CA GLU A 64 18.86 2.33 4.44
C GLU A 64 17.69 2.91 5.25
N ASN A 65 16.74 3.57 4.62
CA ASN A 65 15.53 4.06 5.27
C ASN A 65 14.67 2.92 5.85
N ILE A 66 14.63 1.76 5.20
CA ILE A 66 13.95 0.57 5.71
C ILE A 66 14.77 -0.06 6.86
N ARG A 67 16.07 -0.21 6.68
CA ARG A 67 16.99 -0.74 7.71
C ARG A 67 17.00 0.09 8.98
N ALA A 68 16.90 1.41 8.87
CA ALA A 68 16.78 2.33 10.00
C ALA A 68 15.53 2.08 10.87
N GLN A 69 14.52 1.36 10.36
CA GLN A 69 13.39 0.90 11.14
C GLN A 69 13.70 -0.39 11.93
N GLY A 70 14.91 -0.92 11.88
CA GLY A 70 15.28 -2.17 12.56
C GLY A 70 14.90 -3.43 11.77
N ALA A 71 14.65 -3.29 10.48
CA ALA A 71 14.28 -4.37 9.57
C ALA A 71 15.51 -5.01 8.91
N TYR A 72 15.40 -6.28 8.53
CA TYR A 72 16.29 -6.85 7.53
C TYR A 72 15.81 -6.44 6.14
N ALA A 73 16.69 -5.92 5.32
CA ALA A 73 16.39 -5.57 3.93
C ALA A 73 17.61 -5.78 3.03
N GLU A 74 17.37 -6.27 1.82
CA GLU A 74 18.40 -6.45 0.80
C GLU A 74 17.88 -6.11 -0.60
N ILE A 75 18.76 -5.64 -1.46
CA ILE A 75 18.49 -5.48 -2.89
C ILE A 75 18.86 -6.80 -3.56
N THR A 76 17.91 -7.41 -4.25
CA THR A 76 18.08 -8.68 -4.97
C THR A 76 18.53 -8.42 -6.41
N ASP A 77 18.95 -9.47 -7.10
CA ASP A 77 19.22 -9.43 -8.55
C ASP A 77 17.95 -9.58 -9.40
N GLN A 78 16.78 -9.66 -8.77
CA GLN A 78 15.49 -9.86 -9.41
C GLN A 78 14.83 -8.53 -9.79
N ASN A 79 13.98 -8.55 -10.83
CA ASN A 79 13.02 -7.48 -11.05
C ASN A 79 11.93 -7.51 -9.96
N TYR A 80 10.99 -6.56 -10.00
CA TYR A 80 9.93 -6.45 -8.98
C TYR A 80 9.13 -7.75 -8.82
N ASP A 81 8.66 -8.35 -9.91
CA ASP A 81 7.89 -9.60 -9.86
C ASP A 81 8.71 -10.78 -9.28
N GLY A 82 10.00 -10.82 -9.59
CA GLY A 82 10.92 -11.80 -9.01
C GLY A 82 11.08 -11.61 -7.50
N ALA A 83 11.20 -10.38 -7.04
CA ALA A 83 11.27 -10.06 -5.62
C ALA A 83 9.97 -10.42 -4.88
N VAL A 84 8.80 -10.20 -5.51
CA VAL A 84 7.49 -10.60 -4.97
C VAL A 84 7.40 -12.13 -4.82
N ARG A 85 7.80 -12.87 -5.86
CA ARG A 85 7.84 -14.34 -5.80
C ARG A 85 8.80 -14.86 -4.72
N LEU A 86 9.96 -14.21 -4.57
CA LEU A 86 10.92 -14.54 -3.51
C LEU A 86 10.31 -14.30 -2.13
N ALA A 87 9.65 -13.17 -1.91
CA ALA A 87 9.00 -12.86 -0.66
C ALA A 87 7.91 -13.89 -0.30
N ASP A 88 7.07 -14.28 -1.25
CA ASP A 88 6.06 -15.32 -1.07
C ASP A 88 6.68 -16.70 -0.75
N GLN A 89 7.73 -17.08 -1.47
CA GLN A 89 8.47 -18.32 -1.22
C GLN A 89 9.06 -18.33 0.20
N MET A 90 9.71 -17.26 0.60
CA MET A 90 10.34 -17.15 1.93
C MET A 90 9.28 -17.12 3.04
N ALA A 91 8.13 -16.50 2.79
CA ALA A 91 6.99 -16.54 3.71
C ALA A 91 6.55 -17.99 3.98
N LYS A 92 6.33 -18.75 2.93
CA LYS A 92 5.91 -20.17 3.00
C LYS A 92 6.96 -21.06 3.68
N GLN A 93 8.23 -20.90 3.33
CA GLN A 93 9.33 -21.72 3.88
C GLN A 93 9.56 -21.50 5.37
N ASN A 94 9.39 -20.25 5.84
CA ASN A 94 9.74 -19.87 7.21
C ASN A 94 8.51 -19.67 8.12
N GLY A 95 7.30 -19.85 7.61
CA GLY A 95 6.07 -19.55 8.35
C GLY A 95 5.90 -18.05 8.66
N TRP A 96 6.43 -17.17 7.80
CA TRP A 96 6.30 -15.73 7.95
C TRP A 96 5.01 -15.23 7.32
N ILE A 97 4.59 -14.02 7.69
CA ILE A 97 3.38 -13.40 7.16
C ILE A 97 3.78 -12.49 6.00
N LEU A 98 3.32 -12.85 4.79
CA LEU A 98 3.47 -12.00 3.62
C LEU A 98 2.55 -10.78 3.75
N VAL A 99 3.10 -9.57 3.55
CA VAL A 99 2.34 -8.30 3.55
C VAL A 99 2.63 -7.56 2.26
N GLN A 100 2.09 -8.08 1.16
CA GLN A 100 2.22 -7.49 -0.18
C GLN A 100 1.00 -6.62 -0.47
N ASP A 101 1.20 -5.50 -1.15
CA ASP A 101 0.14 -4.52 -1.50
C ASP A 101 -0.59 -4.85 -2.81
N THR A 102 -0.07 -5.79 -3.60
CA THR A 102 -0.70 -6.29 -4.82
C THR A 102 -1.50 -7.56 -4.52
N ALA A 103 -2.74 -7.62 -5.00
CA ALA A 103 -3.60 -8.79 -4.86
C ALA A 103 -3.43 -9.76 -6.04
N TRP A 104 -3.61 -11.06 -5.76
CA TRP A 104 -3.76 -12.11 -6.76
C TRP A 104 -4.73 -13.19 -6.27
N PRO A 105 -5.22 -14.11 -7.12
CA PRO A 105 -6.14 -15.16 -6.68
C PRO A 105 -5.63 -15.95 -5.48
N GLY A 106 -6.40 -15.92 -4.38
CA GLY A 106 -6.05 -16.53 -3.09
C GLY A 106 -5.22 -15.63 -2.14
N TYR A 107 -4.90 -14.40 -2.56
CA TYR A 107 -4.22 -13.40 -1.72
C TYR A 107 -4.90 -12.04 -1.87
N GLU A 108 -6.11 -11.88 -1.34
CA GLU A 108 -6.89 -10.65 -1.44
C GLU A 108 -7.10 -9.98 -0.08
N GLU A 109 -7.06 -10.72 1.02
CA GLU A 109 -7.44 -10.23 2.35
C GLU A 109 -6.47 -9.14 2.86
N ILE A 110 -5.16 -9.39 2.81
CA ILE A 110 -4.16 -8.43 3.28
C ILE A 110 -4.12 -7.17 2.39
N PRO A 111 -4.14 -7.26 1.04
CA PRO A 111 -4.32 -6.09 0.19
C PRO A 111 -5.58 -5.28 0.52
N ALA A 112 -6.70 -5.94 0.80
CA ALA A 112 -7.93 -5.25 1.22
C ALA A 112 -7.74 -4.49 2.54
N TRP A 113 -7.03 -5.05 3.52
CA TRP A 113 -6.70 -4.34 4.77
C TRP A 113 -5.77 -3.14 4.54
N ILE A 114 -4.82 -3.25 3.60
CA ILE A 114 -3.96 -2.13 3.20
C ILE A 114 -4.81 -1.02 2.59
N MET A 115 -5.74 -1.36 1.70
CA MET A 115 -6.70 -0.39 1.13
C MET A 115 -7.54 0.28 2.23
N GLN A 116 -8.02 -0.47 3.22
CA GLN A 116 -8.71 0.10 4.38
C GLN A 116 -7.80 1.06 5.16
N GLY A 117 -6.53 0.76 5.30
CA GLY A 117 -5.54 1.67 5.90
C GLY A 117 -5.44 3.01 5.17
N TYR A 118 -5.45 3.00 3.85
CA TYR A 118 -5.43 4.23 3.03
C TYR A 118 -6.66 5.11 3.24
N THR A 119 -7.81 4.57 3.68
CA THR A 119 -9.01 5.39 3.96
C THR A 119 -8.78 6.42 5.07
N THR A 120 -7.75 6.24 5.91
CA THR A 120 -7.33 7.22 6.91
C THR A 120 -7.01 8.57 6.27
N ILE A 121 -6.35 8.56 5.11
CA ILE A 121 -6.00 9.79 4.37
C ILE A 121 -7.28 10.54 3.97
N ALA A 122 -8.27 9.82 3.43
CA ALA A 122 -9.56 10.43 3.07
C ALA A 122 -10.28 11.02 4.30
N GLN A 123 -10.26 10.32 5.43
CA GLN A 123 -10.86 10.83 6.67
C GLN A 123 -10.17 12.11 7.16
N GLU A 124 -8.84 12.15 7.10
CA GLU A 124 -8.07 13.34 7.47
C GLU A 124 -8.37 14.51 6.53
N ILE A 125 -8.45 14.26 5.21
CA ILE A 125 -8.85 15.30 4.23
C ILE A 125 -10.23 15.87 4.58
N PHE A 126 -11.23 15.04 4.82
CA PHE A 126 -12.57 15.51 5.19
C PHE A 126 -12.57 16.32 6.50
N GLY A 127 -11.77 15.88 7.49
CA GLY A 127 -11.59 16.60 8.75
C GLY A 127 -11.00 17.98 8.53
N GLN A 128 -9.87 18.05 7.82
CA GLN A 128 -9.14 19.29 7.55
C GLN A 128 -9.94 20.27 6.69
N LEU A 129 -10.66 19.80 5.66
CA LEU A 129 -11.53 20.65 4.87
C LEU A 129 -12.62 21.29 5.74
N LYS A 130 -13.25 20.51 6.61
CA LYS A 130 -14.28 21.00 7.54
C LYS A 130 -13.71 22.01 8.56
N GLU A 131 -12.60 21.69 9.19
CA GLU A 131 -11.94 22.53 10.20
C GLU A 131 -11.50 23.88 9.64
N ASN A 132 -11.08 23.92 8.38
CA ASN A 132 -10.62 25.12 7.70
C ASN A 132 -11.72 25.82 6.88
N ASN A 133 -12.98 25.37 6.97
CA ASN A 133 -14.11 25.90 6.19
C ASN A 133 -13.85 25.92 4.67
N LEU A 134 -13.14 24.91 4.15
CA LEU A 134 -12.83 24.75 2.74
C LEU A 134 -13.94 23.95 2.04
N GLN A 135 -14.17 24.27 0.77
CA GLN A 135 -15.10 23.51 -0.07
C GLN A 135 -14.53 22.14 -0.44
N MET A 136 -15.42 21.18 -0.73
CA MET A 136 -15.02 19.91 -1.29
C MET A 136 -14.35 20.10 -2.66
N PRO A 137 -13.31 19.33 -2.98
CA PRO A 137 -12.67 19.40 -4.27
C PRO A 137 -13.65 18.98 -5.38
N THR A 138 -13.53 19.56 -6.54
CA THR A 138 -14.28 19.15 -7.75
C THR A 138 -13.60 17.99 -8.48
N HIS A 139 -12.31 17.85 -8.31
CA HIS A 139 -11.49 16.83 -8.96
C HIS A 139 -10.49 16.22 -7.97
N LEU A 140 -10.23 14.93 -8.12
CA LEU A 140 -9.17 14.19 -7.43
C LEU A 140 -8.18 13.68 -8.48
N PHE A 141 -6.90 14.03 -8.34
CA PHE A 141 -5.83 13.47 -9.14
C PHE A 141 -5.07 12.47 -8.29
N LEU A 142 -5.20 11.18 -8.61
CA LEU A 142 -4.69 10.08 -7.78
C LEU A 142 -3.67 9.28 -8.57
N GLN A 143 -2.45 9.20 -8.07
CA GLN A 143 -1.43 8.34 -8.64
C GLN A 143 -1.80 6.86 -8.44
N ALA A 144 -1.43 6.04 -9.41
CA ALA A 144 -1.65 4.60 -9.32
C ALA A 144 -0.46 3.82 -9.92
N GLY A 145 0.01 2.83 -9.17
CA GLY A 145 0.68 1.65 -9.64
C GLY A 145 -0.36 0.54 -9.73
N VAL A 146 -0.40 -0.37 -8.75
CA VAL A 146 -1.43 -1.44 -8.69
C VAL A 146 -2.85 -0.96 -8.42
N GLY A 147 -3.06 0.32 -8.10
CA GLY A 147 -4.38 0.93 -7.92
C GLY A 147 -4.96 0.90 -6.50
N SER A 148 -4.31 0.26 -5.52
CA SER A 148 -4.83 0.11 -4.16
C SER A 148 -5.12 1.45 -3.48
N PHE A 149 -4.20 2.40 -3.56
CA PHE A 149 -4.38 3.75 -3.01
C PHE A 149 -5.50 4.50 -3.72
N ALA A 150 -5.47 4.54 -5.05
CA ALA A 150 -6.47 5.26 -5.84
C ALA A 150 -7.89 4.70 -5.61
N GLY A 151 -8.02 3.36 -5.58
CA GLY A 151 -9.28 2.69 -5.29
C GLY A 151 -9.80 2.98 -3.88
N ALA A 152 -8.94 3.00 -2.87
CA ALA A 152 -9.31 3.33 -1.50
C ALA A 152 -9.80 4.78 -1.36
N MET A 153 -9.10 5.72 -2.01
CA MET A 153 -9.49 7.13 -2.02
C MET A 153 -10.83 7.34 -2.74
N LEU A 154 -10.96 6.84 -3.98
CA LEU A 154 -12.20 6.93 -4.74
C LEU A 154 -13.37 6.31 -3.98
N GLY A 155 -13.19 5.10 -3.46
CA GLY A 155 -14.22 4.41 -2.68
C GLY A 155 -14.66 5.18 -1.44
N SER A 156 -13.72 5.82 -0.73
CA SER A 156 -14.01 6.65 0.45
C SER A 156 -14.80 7.89 0.09
N PHE A 157 -14.42 8.58 -0.98
CA PHE A 157 -15.14 9.78 -1.44
C PHE A 157 -16.53 9.41 -1.98
N ALA A 158 -16.64 8.37 -2.81
CA ALA A 158 -17.91 7.92 -3.37
C ALA A 158 -18.88 7.44 -2.28
N ALA A 159 -18.40 6.68 -1.30
CA ALA A 159 -19.24 6.23 -0.18
C ALA A 159 -19.79 7.37 0.68
N ARG A 160 -19.03 8.48 0.80
CA ARG A 160 -19.41 9.61 1.63
C ARG A 160 -20.25 10.65 0.90
N LEU A 161 -19.96 10.92 -0.37
CA LEU A 161 -20.54 12.01 -1.15
C LEU A 161 -21.59 11.54 -2.17
N GLY A 162 -21.61 10.25 -2.49
CA GLY A 162 -22.56 9.70 -3.46
C GLY A 162 -22.45 10.38 -4.83
N LYS A 163 -23.54 10.97 -5.28
CA LYS A 163 -23.61 11.67 -6.57
C LYS A 163 -22.74 12.96 -6.64
N ASP A 164 -22.37 13.49 -5.49
CA ASP A 164 -21.53 14.70 -5.38
C ASP A 164 -20.03 14.34 -5.27
N CYS A 165 -19.68 13.07 -5.55
CA CYS A 165 -18.29 12.62 -5.58
C CYS A 165 -17.50 13.38 -6.64
N PRO A 166 -16.31 13.90 -6.31
CA PRO A 166 -15.42 14.57 -7.26
C PRO A 166 -15.09 13.69 -8.47
N VAL A 167 -14.87 14.32 -9.61
CA VAL A 167 -14.32 13.63 -10.79
C VAL A 167 -12.94 13.10 -10.43
N THR A 168 -12.73 11.81 -10.58
CA THR A 168 -11.45 11.17 -10.26
C THR A 168 -10.63 10.94 -11.51
N CYS A 169 -9.44 11.53 -11.54
CA CYS A 169 -8.44 11.35 -12.60
C CYS A 169 -7.32 10.44 -12.07
N ILE A 170 -7.18 9.27 -12.65
CA ILE A 170 -6.08 8.36 -12.35
C ILE A 170 -4.85 8.79 -13.14
N VAL A 171 -3.71 8.89 -12.45
CA VAL A 171 -2.42 9.30 -13.03
C VAL A 171 -1.47 8.11 -12.98
N GLU A 172 -1.10 7.61 -14.15
CA GLU A 172 -0.19 6.48 -14.34
C GLU A 172 1.00 6.88 -15.21
N PRO A 173 2.17 6.22 -15.07
CA PRO A 173 3.23 6.31 -16.07
C PRO A 173 2.76 5.75 -17.41
N ASP A 174 3.16 6.35 -18.51
CA ASP A 174 2.83 5.89 -19.86
C ASP A 174 3.33 4.48 -20.20
N LYS A 175 4.38 4.04 -19.51
CA LYS A 175 4.97 2.69 -19.65
C LYS A 175 4.46 1.67 -18.62
N ALA A 176 3.60 2.08 -17.70
CA ALA A 176 3.02 1.24 -16.66
C ALA A 176 1.54 1.61 -16.42
N ASP A 177 0.77 1.66 -17.50
CA ASP A 177 -0.60 2.16 -17.57
C ASP A 177 -1.65 1.02 -17.46
N CYS A 178 -1.49 0.15 -16.47
CA CYS A 178 -2.32 -1.04 -16.32
C CYS A 178 -3.80 -0.72 -16.07
N LEU A 179 -4.11 0.34 -15.34
CA LEU A 179 -5.50 0.73 -15.09
C LEU A 179 -6.15 1.33 -16.34
N TYR A 180 -5.43 2.16 -17.10
CA TYR A 180 -5.92 2.68 -18.37
C TYR A 180 -6.21 1.58 -19.38
N ARG A 181 -5.30 0.61 -19.54
CA ARG A 181 -5.50 -0.55 -20.43
C ARG A 181 -6.66 -1.41 -19.96
N SER A 182 -6.77 -1.66 -18.66
CA SER A 182 -7.88 -2.42 -18.09
C SER A 182 -9.23 -1.73 -18.31
N ALA A 183 -9.29 -0.42 -18.10
CA ALA A 183 -10.50 0.36 -18.35
C ALA A 183 -10.90 0.33 -19.83
N ARG A 184 -9.94 0.40 -20.76
CA ARG A 184 -10.22 0.33 -22.21
C ARG A 184 -10.64 -1.06 -22.68
N SER A 185 -10.05 -2.11 -22.15
CA SER A 185 -10.36 -3.49 -22.56
C SER A 185 -11.59 -4.07 -21.84
N GLY A 186 -12.00 -3.48 -20.71
CA GLY A 186 -13.05 -4.02 -19.86
C GLY A 186 -12.61 -5.25 -19.05
N THR A 187 -11.32 -5.58 -19.05
CA THR A 187 -10.73 -6.71 -18.30
C THR A 187 -9.43 -6.30 -17.65
N ILE A 188 -9.05 -6.96 -16.55
CA ILE A 188 -7.75 -6.73 -15.90
C ILE A 188 -6.64 -7.04 -16.91
N THR A 189 -5.84 -6.04 -17.23
CA THR A 189 -4.79 -6.12 -18.24
C THR A 189 -3.45 -5.73 -17.60
N PRO A 190 -2.56 -6.70 -17.33
CA PRO A 190 -1.24 -6.39 -16.80
C PRO A 190 -0.37 -5.74 -17.87
N VAL A 191 0.56 -4.90 -17.43
CA VAL A 191 1.62 -4.35 -18.27
C VAL A 191 2.88 -5.17 -18.02
N THR A 192 3.59 -5.49 -19.10
CA THR A 192 4.87 -6.22 -19.05
C THR A 192 5.93 -5.44 -19.81
N GLY A 193 7.20 -5.66 -19.48
CA GLY A 193 8.34 -5.00 -20.09
C GLY A 193 9.17 -4.24 -19.07
N ASP A 194 10.02 -3.33 -19.56
CA ASP A 194 10.98 -2.64 -18.71
C ASP A 194 10.35 -1.59 -17.78
N MET A 195 9.12 -1.18 -18.07
CA MET A 195 8.34 -0.19 -17.27
C MET A 195 9.18 1.00 -16.78
N ASP A 196 10.17 1.42 -17.59
CA ASP A 196 11.12 2.47 -17.25
C ASP A 196 10.43 3.83 -17.16
N SER A 197 10.35 4.35 -15.94
CA SER A 197 9.73 5.64 -15.64
C SER A 197 10.45 6.33 -14.47
N MET A 198 10.51 7.67 -14.53
CA MET A 198 10.96 8.47 -13.39
C MET A 198 10.07 8.28 -12.14
N MET A 199 8.83 7.82 -12.33
CA MET A 199 7.88 7.46 -11.27
C MET A 199 8.04 5.98 -10.87
N ALA A 200 9.28 5.57 -10.54
CA ALA A 200 9.63 4.17 -10.31
C ALA A 200 8.71 3.43 -9.32
N GLY A 201 8.21 4.10 -8.28
CA GLY A 201 7.28 3.51 -7.31
C GLY A 201 5.86 3.25 -7.85
N LEU A 202 5.59 3.56 -9.12
CA LEU A 202 4.32 3.26 -9.80
C LEU A 202 4.50 2.20 -10.90
N CYS A 203 5.71 1.68 -11.08
CA CYS A 203 6.05 0.70 -12.10
C CYS A 203 5.79 -0.72 -11.58
N CYS A 204 4.55 -1.18 -11.61
CA CYS A 204 4.11 -2.49 -11.12
C CYS A 204 2.88 -3.01 -11.90
#